data_9ac284c27fa60064ce8d5ae37feb40d7
#
_entry.id   9ac284c27fa60064ce8d5ae37feb40d7
#
_cell.length_a   1.000
_cell.length_b   1.000
_cell.length_c   1.000
_cell.angle_alpha   90.00
_cell.angle_beta   90.00
_cell.angle_gamma   90.00
#
_symmetry.space_group_name_H-M   'P 1'
#
loop_
_entity.id
_entity.type
_entity.pdbx_description
1 polymer ?
#
loop_
_entity_poly.entity_id
_entity_poly.type
_entity_poly.pdbx_seq_one_letter_code
_entity_poly.pdbx_strand_id
1 'polypeptide(L)'
;DPLQCYGALFEGALGKPRAIGNTLAKAMTLALCGLAMSVAAKAGIFNVGGEGQLFMGALAAAVVGAQVKGAPAWVVVILALLASLLAGGLYAWIPGAMKVYWKVDEVITTIMLNSVAIFFCSYMANGPLKTTEKGIASGTASIMKEAGFAKLIPLSNLTTAILFAAAAALFTWYLMTRSAVGFEMKLTGDNDRFAAYGGISAKKLMLWSMVLSGAICGLTGMLEVFG
;
A
#
# COMPACT_ATOMS: atom_id res chain seq x y z
N ASP A 1 37.25 8.30 -5.03
CA ASP A 1 37.19 9.32 -3.98
C ASP A 1 35.78 9.35 -3.36
N PRO A 2 35.62 9.15 -2.02
CA PRO A 2 34.30 9.12 -1.38
C PRO A 2 33.48 10.39 -1.62
N LEU A 3 34.11 11.55 -1.65
CA LEU A 3 33.43 12.82 -1.89
C LEU A 3 32.79 12.90 -3.28
N GLN A 4 33.44 12.36 -4.30
CA GLN A 4 32.89 12.29 -5.65
C GLN A 4 31.70 11.34 -5.72
N CYS A 5 31.74 10.20 -4.97
CA CYS A 5 30.60 9.31 -4.88
C CYS A 5 29.40 9.97 -4.21
N TYR A 6 29.58 10.69 -3.12
CA TYR A 6 28.49 11.45 -2.48
C TYR A 6 27.97 12.56 -3.39
N GLY A 7 28.85 13.28 -4.10
CA GLY A 7 28.44 14.28 -5.09
C GLY A 7 27.55 13.67 -6.18
N ALA A 8 27.96 12.54 -6.75
CA ALA A 8 27.18 11.83 -7.76
C ALA A 8 25.83 11.30 -7.23
N LEU A 9 25.76 10.87 -5.99
CA LEU A 9 24.48 10.46 -5.33
C LEU A 9 23.52 11.64 -5.21
N PHE A 10 23.98 12.80 -4.74
CA PHE A 10 23.15 13.99 -4.61
C PHE A 10 22.72 14.51 -5.98
N GLU A 11 23.62 14.54 -6.96
CA GLU A 11 23.29 14.95 -8.33
C GLU A 11 22.28 13.98 -8.97
N GLY A 12 22.44 12.67 -8.75
CA GLY A 12 21.53 11.64 -9.24
C GLY A 12 20.14 11.71 -8.60
N ALA A 13 20.03 12.15 -7.34
CA ALA A 13 18.76 12.26 -6.63
C ALA A 13 18.05 13.61 -6.84
N LEU A 14 18.79 14.72 -6.90
CA LEU A 14 18.25 16.09 -6.86
C LEU A 14 18.76 17.00 -7.97
N GLY A 15 19.78 16.60 -8.74
CA GLY A 15 20.46 17.46 -9.70
C GLY A 15 19.65 17.83 -10.94
N LYS A 16 18.61 17.07 -11.29
CA LYS A 16 17.79 17.31 -12.50
C LYS A 16 16.30 17.20 -12.17
N PRO A 17 15.40 17.94 -12.85
CA PRO A 17 13.94 17.84 -12.62
C PRO A 17 13.40 16.40 -12.71
N ARG A 18 13.93 15.61 -13.64
CA ARG A 18 13.60 14.19 -13.75
C ARG A 18 14.01 13.38 -12.51
N ALA A 19 15.21 13.63 -11.98
CA ALA A 19 15.71 12.95 -10.78
C ALA A 19 14.84 13.29 -9.56
N ILE A 20 14.51 14.58 -9.38
CA ILE A 20 13.61 15.06 -8.32
C ILE A 20 12.24 14.39 -8.44
N GLY A 21 11.66 14.30 -9.65
CA GLY A 21 10.39 13.61 -9.87
C GLY A 21 10.43 12.14 -9.49
N ASN A 22 11.48 11.43 -9.87
CA ASN A 22 11.64 10.01 -9.49
C ASN A 22 11.84 9.84 -7.97
N THR A 23 12.59 10.74 -7.34
CA THR A 23 12.78 10.73 -5.88
C THR A 23 11.47 10.98 -5.16
N LEU A 24 10.64 11.94 -5.60
CA LEU A 24 9.33 12.21 -5.04
C LEU A 24 8.36 11.03 -5.22
N ALA A 25 8.37 10.38 -6.39
CA ALA A 25 7.56 9.20 -6.63
C ALA A 25 7.90 8.07 -5.64
N LYS A 26 9.19 7.79 -5.41
CA LYS A 26 9.61 6.78 -4.43
C LYS A 26 9.36 7.20 -2.99
N ALA A 27 9.53 8.48 -2.67
CA ALA A 27 9.21 9.03 -1.36
C ALA A 27 7.71 8.88 -1.04
N MET A 28 6.82 9.07 -2.03
CA MET A 28 5.37 8.87 -1.89
C MET A 28 5.05 7.43 -1.47
N THR A 29 5.60 6.43 -2.15
CA THR A 29 5.40 5.02 -1.84
C THR A 29 5.86 4.70 -0.43
N LEU A 30 7.08 5.13 -0.05
CA LEU A 30 7.64 4.90 1.28
C LEU A 30 6.85 5.62 2.37
N ALA A 31 6.40 6.85 2.12
CA ALA A 31 5.60 7.62 3.08
C ALA A 31 4.25 6.96 3.36
N LEU A 32 3.57 6.44 2.34
CA LEU A 32 2.30 5.73 2.52
C LEU A 32 2.48 4.40 3.27
N CYS A 33 3.53 3.64 2.96
CA CYS A 33 3.84 2.42 3.70
C CYS A 33 4.19 2.72 5.17
N GLY A 34 4.98 3.76 5.43
CA GLY A 34 5.29 4.22 6.79
C GLY A 34 4.04 4.69 7.55
N LEU A 35 3.13 5.40 6.86
CA LEU A 35 1.86 5.82 7.42
C LEU A 35 0.97 4.61 7.77
N ALA A 36 0.89 3.62 6.89
CA ALA A 36 0.18 2.37 7.12
C ALA A 36 0.70 1.64 8.38
N MET A 37 2.02 1.49 8.50
CA MET A 37 2.64 0.91 9.69
C MET A 37 2.32 1.72 10.96
N SER A 38 2.34 3.05 10.89
CA SER A 38 2.01 3.93 12.01
C SER A 38 0.57 3.74 12.52
N VAL A 39 -0.39 3.46 11.63
CA VAL A 39 -1.80 3.17 12.00
C VAL A 39 -1.89 1.91 12.87
N ALA A 40 -1.25 0.83 12.43
CA ALA A 40 -1.24 -0.43 13.20
C ALA A 40 -0.50 -0.27 14.54
N ALA A 41 0.65 0.40 14.53
CA ALA A 41 1.46 0.63 15.73
C ALA A 41 0.70 1.43 16.81
N LYS A 42 -0.13 2.40 16.41
CA LYS A 42 -0.98 3.14 17.36
C LYS A 42 -2.01 2.29 18.09
N ALA A 43 -2.39 1.16 17.54
CA ALA A 43 -3.29 0.20 18.19
C ALA A 43 -2.53 -0.92 18.95
N GLY A 44 -1.21 -0.81 19.09
CA GLY A 44 -0.38 -1.76 19.81
C GLY A 44 -0.07 -3.04 19.03
N ILE A 45 -0.13 -3.00 17.69
CA ILE A 45 0.20 -4.13 16.82
C ILE A 45 1.16 -3.69 15.71
N PHE A 46 2.20 -4.49 15.44
CA PHE A 46 3.20 -4.17 14.43
C PHE A 46 2.89 -4.81 13.08
N ASN A 47 2.70 -3.99 12.04
CA ASN A 47 2.51 -4.46 10.67
C ASN A 47 3.79 -4.30 9.85
N VAL A 48 4.62 -5.33 9.79
CA VAL A 48 5.81 -5.39 8.92
C VAL A 48 5.46 -5.99 7.54
N GLY A 49 4.18 -6.35 7.35
CA GLY A 49 3.64 -6.98 6.13
C GLY A 49 3.32 -6.02 4.98
N GLY A 50 3.73 -4.76 5.07
CA GLY A 50 3.38 -3.73 4.09
C GLY A 50 3.75 -4.08 2.66
N GLU A 51 4.90 -4.76 2.46
CA GLU A 51 5.35 -5.19 1.14
C GLU A 51 4.38 -6.21 0.52
N GLY A 52 4.02 -7.28 1.23
CA GLY A 52 3.09 -8.29 0.73
C GLY A 52 1.69 -7.72 0.46
N GLN A 53 1.21 -6.83 1.34
CA GLN A 53 -0.07 -6.15 1.19
C GLN A 53 -0.08 -5.23 -0.03
N LEU A 54 1.04 -4.55 -0.31
CA LEU A 54 1.25 -3.73 -1.49
C LEU A 54 1.19 -4.59 -2.77
N PHE A 55 1.90 -5.72 -2.80
CA PHE A 55 1.89 -6.65 -3.95
C PHE A 55 0.48 -7.21 -4.20
N MET A 56 -0.26 -7.59 -3.16
CA MET A 56 -1.65 -8.07 -3.31
C MET A 56 -2.58 -6.97 -3.83
N GLY A 57 -2.43 -5.73 -3.35
CA GLY A 57 -3.16 -4.58 -3.85
C GLY A 57 -2.81 -4.24 -5.30
N ALA A 58 -1.53 -4.28 -5.66
CA ALA A 58 -1.03 -4.08 -7.01
C ALA A 58 -1.59 -5.12 -7.99
N LEU A 59 -1.57 -6.41 -7.59
CA LEU A 59 -2.15 -7.49 -8.39
C LEU A 59 -3.65 -7.29 -8.63
N ALA A 60 -4.42 -6.97 -7.58
CA ALA A 60 -5.85 -6.72 -7.70
C ALA A 60 -6.15 -5.53 -8.63
N ALA A 61 -5.40 -4.44 -8.49
CA ALA A 61 -5.52 -3.27 -9.36
C ALA A 61 -5.17 -3.59 -10.82
N ALA A 62 -4.09 -4.36 -11.05
CA ALA A 62 -3.67 -4.79 -12.39
C ALA A 62 -4.72 -5.67 -13.05
N VAL A 63 -5.32 -6.61 -12.33
CA VAL A 63 -6.40 -7.48 -12.83
C VAL A 63 -7.61 -6.65 -13.26
N VAL A 64 -8.05 -5.71 -12.42
CA VAL A 64 -9.17 -4.81 -12.76
C VAL A 64 -8.82 -3.94 -13.97
N GLY A 65 -7.64 -3.32 -13.99
CA GLY A 65 -7.20 -2.48 -15.10
C GLY A 65 -7.04 -3.21 -16.43
N ALA A 66 -6.74 -4.51 -16.40
CA ALA A 66 -6.59 -5.34 -17.60
C ALA A 66 -7.93 -5.92 -18.09
N GLN A 67 -8.86 -6.26 -17.18
CA GLN A 67 -10.10 -6.96 -17.52
C GLN A 67 -11.27 -6.02 -17.83
N VAL A 68 -11.35 -4.86 -17.18
CA VAL A 68 -12.44 -3.89 -17.37
C VAL A 68 -12.17 -3.07 -18.64
N LYS A 69 -12.46 -3.66 -19.80
CA LYS A 69 -12.32 -3.01 -21.13
C LYS A 69 -13.66 -2.39 -21.54
N GLY A 70 -13.59 -1.15 -22.10
CA GLY A 70 -14.77 -0.45 -22.61
C GLY A 70 -15.53 0.40 -21.57
N ALA A 71 -15.12 0.42 -20.29
CA ALA A 71 -15.64 1.33 -19.32
C ALA A 71 -14.89 2.68 -19.37
N PRO A 72 -15.52 3.80 -18.95
CA PRO A 72 -14.84 5.08 -18.81
C PRO A 72 -13.64 4.97 -17.85
N ALA A 73 -12.53 5.68 -18.12
CA ALA A 73 -11.30 5.62 -17.35
C ALA A 73 -11.52 5.82 -15.83
N TRP A 74 -12.38 6.76 -15.44
CA TRP A 74 -12.69 7.03 -14.03
C TRP A 74 -13.36 5.84 -13.32
N VAL A 75 -14.17 5.03 -14.03
CA VAL A 75 -14.78 3.80 -13.46
C VAL A 75 -13.71 2.76 -13.19
N VAL A 76 -12.78 2.57 -14.13
CA VAL A 76 -11.65 1.63 -13.96
C VAL A 76 -10.79 2.02 -12.77
N VAL A 77 -10.48 3.32 -12.62
CA VAL A 77 -9.70 3.84 -11.48
C VAL A 77 -10.42 3.60 -10.15
N ILE A 78 -11.73 3.87 -10.06
CA ILE A 78 -12.51 3.63 -8.83
C ILE A 78 -12.56 2.14 -8.49
N LEU A 79 -12.82 1.28 -9.47
CA LEU A 79 -12.84 -0.16 -9.25
C LEU A 79 -11.48 -0.72 -8.84
N ALA A 80 -10.40 -0.26 -9.47
CA ALA A 80 -9.03 -0.63 -9.10
C ALA A 80 -8.69 -0.16 -7.68
N LEU A 81 -9.12 1.06 -7.29
CA LEU A 81 -8.96 1.58 -5.95
C LEU A 81 -9.69 0.72 -4.91
N LEU A 82 -10.95 0.39 -5.14
CA LEU A 82 -11.71 -0.46 -4.23
C LEU A 82 -11.10 -1.88 -4.14
N ALA A 83 -10.72 -2.46 -5.28
CA ALA A 83 -10.12 -3.78 -5.33
C ALA A 83 -8.78 -3.83 -4.59
N SER A 84 -7.94 -2.80 -4.73
CA SER A 84 -6.64 -2.73 -4.06
C SER A 84 -6.77 -2.52 -2.55
N LEU A 85 -7.70 -1.67 -2.10
CA LEU A 85 -8.01 -1.48 -0.69
C LEU A 85 -8.49 -2.79 -0.04
N LEU A 86 -9.41 -3.48 -0.72
CA LEU A 86 -9.94 -4.76 -0.24
C LEU A 86 -8.87 -5.85 -0.22
N ALA A 87 -8.09 -6.00 -1.29
CA ALA A 87 -7.06 -7.03 -1.36
C ALA A 87 -5.97 -6.84 -0.30
N GLY A 88 -5.44 -5.61 -0.15
CA GLY A 88 -4.46 -5.29 0.89
C GLY A 88 -5.02 -5.45 2.30
N GLY A 89 -6.25 -4.96 2.54
CA GLY A 89 -6.92 -5.07 3.83
C GLY A 89 -7.24 -6.51 4.23
N LEU A 90 -7.78 -7.32 3.31
CA LEU A 90 -8.06 -8.74 3.55
C LEU A 90 -6.78 -9.54 3.77
N TYR A 91 -5.73 -9.22 3.05
CA TYR A 91 -4.43 -9.87 3.27
C TYR A 91 -3.85 -9.54 4.65
N ALA A 92 -3.95 -8.30 5.09
CA ALA A 92 -3.54 -7.87 6.43
C ALA A 92 -4.42 -8.42 7.55
N TRP A 93 -5.68 -8.75 7.24
CA TRP A 93 -6.58 -9.39 8.22
C TRP A 93 -6.04 -10.74 8.70
N ILE A 94 -5.35 -11.51 7.84
CA ILE A 94 -4.80 -12.82 8.16
C ILE A 94 -3.84 -12.75 9.38
N PRO A 95 -2.72 -12.01 9.34
CA PRO A 95 -1.81 -11.90 10.46
C PRO A 95 -2.45 -11.19 11.66
N GLY A 96 -3.35 -10.22 11.42
CA GLY A 96 -4.13 -9.57 12.47
C GLY A 96 -5.00 -10.55 13.24
N ALA A 97 -5.70 -11.45 12.55
CA ALA A 97 -6.50 -12.50 13.17
C ALA A 97 -5.62 -13.51 13.94
N MET A 98 -4.47 -13.91 13.37
CA MET A 98 -3.52 -14.79 14.04
C MET A 98 -3.00 -14.19 15.36
N LYS A 99 -2.70 -12.89 15.38
CA LYS A 99 -2.31 -12.18 16.60
C LYS A 99 -3.43 -12.14 17.63
N VAL A 100 -4.61 -11.70 17.21
CA VAL A 100 -5.73 -11.43 18.12
C VAL A 100 -6.34 -12.70 18.72
N TYR A 101 -6.50 -13.76 17.91
CA TYR A 101 -7.17 -14.98 18.32
C TYR A 101 -6.21 -16.07 18.82
N TRP A 102 -5.05 -16.22 18.21
CA TRP A 102 -4.08 -17.28 18.55
C TRP A 102 -2.82 -16.76 19.24
N LYS A 103 -2.69 -15.43 19.43
CA LYS A 103 -1.53 -14.80 20.08
C LYS A 103 -0.19 -15.10 19.38
N VAL A 104 -0.23 -15.39 18.08
CA VAL A 104 0.98 -15.59 17.28
C VAL A 104 1.71 -14.26 17.14
N ASP A 105 3.04 -14.30 17.07
CA ASP A 105 3.84 -13.09 16.83
C ASP A 105 3.55 -12.48 15.46
N GLU A 106 3.07 -11.23 15.45
CA GLU A 106 2.66 -10.54 14.24
C GLU A 106 3.83 -10.15 13.33
N VAL A 107 5.01 -9.90 13.92
CA VAL A 107 6.20 -9.51 13.14
C VAL A 107 6.66 -10.70 12.29
N ILE A 108 6.78 -11.88 12.92
CA ILE A 108 7.15 -13.11 12.22
C ILE A 108 6.14 -13.45 11.14
N THR A 109 4.86 -13.42 11.50
CA THR A 109 3.75 -13.80 10.59
C THR A 109 3.69 -12.87 9.38
N THR A 110 3.83 -11.55 9.59
CA THR A 110 3.76 -10.57 8.50
C THR A 110 4.97 -10.66 7.58
N ILE A 111 6.18 -10.90 8.11
CA ILE A 111 7.39 -11.11 7.28
C ILE A 111 7.25 -12.38 6.42
N MET A 112 6.79 -13.49 7.00
CA MET A 112 6.57 -14.73 6.24
C MET A 112 5.51 -14.54 5.14
N LEU A 113 4.42 -13.84 5.45
CA LEU A 113 3.37 -13.55 4.48
C LEU A 113 3.85 -12.63 3.35
N ASN A 114 4.82 -11.75 3.56
CA ASN A 114 5.42 -10.97 2.47
C ASN A 114 5.97 -11.91 1.38
N SER A 115 6.76 -12.91 1.75
CA SER A 115 7.30 -13.90 0.80
C SER A 115 6.19 -14.67 0.08
N VAL A 116 5.16 -15.09 0.81
CA VAL A 116 3.99 -15.77 0.22
C VAL A 116 3.31 -14.88 -0.82
N ALA A 117 3.06 -13.60 -0.51
CA ALA A 117 2.45 -12.67 -1.45
C ALA A 117 3.29 -12.46 -2.71
N ILE A 118 4.60 -12.27 -2.56
CA ILE A 118 5.53 -12.06 -3.68
C ILE A 118 5.52 -13.27 -4.62
N PHE A 119 5.66 -14.49 -4.07
CA PHE A 119 5.62 -15.70 -4.87
C PHE A 119 4.25 -15.94 -5.51
N PHE A 120 3.16 -15.67 -4.79
CA PHE A 120 1.81 -15.77 -5.33
C PHE A 120 1.58 -14.79 -6.48
N CYS A 121 1.95 -13.53 -6.33
CA CYS A 121 1.85 -12.52 -7.38
C CYS A 121 2.71 -12.88 -8.60
N SER A 122 3.93 -13.38 -8.37
CA SER A 122 4.82 -13.87 -9.44
C SER A 122 4.21 -15.06 -10.18
N TYR A 123 3.64 -16.02 -9.46
CA TYR A 123 2.92 -17.16 -10.07
C TYR A 123 1.75 -16.69 -10.93
N MET A 124 0.92 -15.77 -10.40
CA MET A 124 -0.22 -15.24 -11.14
C MET A 124 0.20 -14.47 -12.39
N ALA A 125 1.22 -13.62 -12.31
CA ALA A 125 1.71 -12.82 -13.42
C ALA A 125 2.39 -13.65 -14.53
N ASN A 126 3.04 -14.75 -14.18
CA ASN A 126 3.74 -15.61 -15.13
C ASN A 126 2.91 -16.82 -15.61
N GLY A 127 1.80 -17.11 -14.97
CA GLY A 127 0.91 -18.23 -15.27
C GLY A 127 -0.49 -17.77 -15.71
N PRO A 128 -1.49 -17.80 -14.79
CA PRO A 128 -2.90 -17.58 -15.16
C PRO A 128 -3.21 -16.22 -15.77
N LEU A 129 -2.48 -15.17 -15.37
CA LEU A 129 -2.69 -13.78 -15.81
C LEU A 129 -1.63 -13.33 -16.83
N LYS A 130 -0.80 -14.25 -17.31
CA LYS A 130 0.25 -13.93 -18.27
C LYS A 130 -0.36 -13.37 -19.55
N THR A 131 0.13 -12.20 -19.96
CA THR A 131 -0.25 -11.62 -21.25
C THR A 131 0.43 -12.33 -22.42
N THR A 132 -0.27 -12.38 -23.54
CA THR A 132 0.27 -12.80 -24.85
C THR A 132 0.66 -11.60 -25.71
N GLU A 133 0.64 -10.38 -25.17
CA GLU A 133 1.01 -9.17 -25.91
C GLU A 133 2.49 -9.21 -26.33
N LYS A 134 2.74 -8.88 -27.60
CA LYS A 134 4.09 -8.87 -28.16
C LYS A 134 4.95 -7.83 -27.46
N GLY A 135 6.13 -8.24 -26.98
CA GLY A 135 7.10 -7.36 -26.33
C GLY A 135 7.10 -7.43 -24.80
N ILE A 136 6.15 -8.12 -24.17
CA ILE A 136 6.13 -8.37 -22.72
C ILE A 136 6.61 -9.80 -22.48
N ALA A 137 7.83 -9.95 -21.93
CA ALA A 137 8.43 -11.27 -21.68
C ALA A 137 7.71 -12.00 -20.52
N SER A 138 7.32 -11.27 -19.46
CA SER A 138 6.55 -11.80 -18.34
C SER A 138 5.77 -10.67 -17.68
N GLY A 139 4.52 -10.93 -17.30
CA GLY A 139 3.65 -9.94 -16.66
C GLY A 139 2.18 -10.07 -17.05
N THR A 140 1.35 -9.26 -16.42
CA THR A 140 -0.06 -9.11 -16.73
C THR A 140 -0.27 -8.26 -17.98
N ALA A 141 -1.46 -8.32 -18.58
CA ALA A 141 -1.82 -7.43 -19.68
C ALA A 141 -1.72 -5.96 -19.29
N SER A 142 -1.36 -5.13 -20.28
CA SER A 142 -1.23 -3.67 -20.06
C SER A 142 -2.57 -3.06 -19.65
N ILE A 143 -2.51 -2.13 -18.72
CA ILE A 143 -3.66 -1.32 -18.31
C ILE A 143 -4.07 -0.41 -19.46
N MET A 144 -5.33 -0.04 -19.54
CA MET A 144 -5.82 0.96 -20.49
C MET A 144 -5.03 2.26 -20.32
N LYS A 145 -4.39 2.73 -21.38
CA LYS A 145 -3.57 3.96 -21.37
C LYS A 145 -4.32 5.19 -20.85
N GLU A 146 -5.63 5.23 -21.09
CA GLU A 146 -6.52 6.31 -20.67
C GLU A 146 -6.82 6.30 -19.16
N ALA A 147 -6.65 5.15 -18.49
CA ALA A 147 -6.85 5.01 -17.05
C ALA A 147 -5.55 5.26 -16.25
N GLY A 148 -4.39 5.30 -16.91
CA GLY A 148 -3.10 5.64 -16.28
C GLY A 148 -3.07 7.09 -15.81
N PHE A 149 -2.40 7.33 -14.70
CA PHE A 149 -2.24 8.69 -14.15
C PHE A 149 -1.34 9.55 -15.05
N ALA A 150 -1.74 10.81 -15.26
CA ALA A 150 -0.98 11.75 -16.06
C ALA A 150 0.38 12.06 -15.39
N LYS A 151 1.45 12.10 -16.19
CA LYS A 151 2.79 12.48 -15.73
C LYS A 151 2.87 13.97 -15.46
N LEU A 152 3.29 14.35 -14.24
CA LEU A 152 3.47 15.75 -13.83
C LEU A 152 4.76 16.35 -14.38
N ILE A 153 5.82 15.54 -14.48
CA ILE A 153 7.11 15.95 -15.04
C ILE A 153 7.44 15.00 -16.21
N PRO A 154 7.70 15.53 -17.40
CA PRO A 154 8.10 14.73 -18.56
C PRO A 154 9.32 13.85 -18.23
N LEU A 155 9.30 12.60 -18.69
CA LEU A 155 10.38 11.61 -18.47
C LEU A 155 10.62 11.21 -17.02
N SER A 156 9.76 11.59 -16.05
CA SER A 156 9.80 11.12 -14.67
C SER A 156 8.67 10.13 -14.38
N ASN A 157 8.78 9.41 -13.25
CA ASN A 157 7.73 8.53 -12.74
C ASN A 157 6.75 9.28 -11.80
N LEU A 158 6.86 10.60 -11.68
CA LEU A 158 5.94 11.38 -10.88
C LEU A 158 4.65 11.63 -11.66
N THR A 159 3.56 11.09 -11.14
CA THR A 159 2.23 11.19 -11.76
C THR A 159 1.25 11.89 -10.82
N THR A 160 0.03 12.12 -11.30
CA THR A 160 -1.08 12.65 -10.48
C THR A 160 -1.47 11.73 -9.33
N ALA A 161 -0.91 10.51 -9.25
CA ALA A 161 -1.02 9.61 -8.11
C ALA A 161 -0.62 10.26 -6.77
N ILE A 162 0.28 11.27 -6.80
CA ILE A 162 0.68 12.01 -5.59
C ILE A 162 -0.51 12.72 -4.91
N LEU A 163 -1.54 13.12 -5.66
CA LEU A 163 -2.74 13.74 -5.09
C LEU A 163 -3.57 12.72 -4.32
N PHE A 164 -3.68 11.48 -4.82
CA PHE A 164 -4.34 10.39 -4.10
C PHE A 164 -3.56 9.99 -2.85
N ALA A 165 -2.24 9.99 -2.93
CA ALA A 165 -1.37 9.74 -1.78
C ALA A 165 -1.52 10.83 -0.71
N ALA A 166 -1.54 12.10 -1.12
CA ALA A 166 -1.78 13.22 -0.21
C ALA A 166 -3.17 13.14 0.44
N ALA A 167 -4.19 12.82 -0.34
CA ALA A 167 -5.55 12.63 0.18
C ALA A 167 -5.62 11.48 1.20
N ALA A 168 -4.97 10.34 0.92
CA ALA A 168 -4.87 9.21 1.84
C ALA A 168 -4.11 9.59 3.13
N ALA A 169 -3.04 10.35 3.01
CA ALA A 169 -2.28 10.85 4.16
C ALA A 169 -3.11 11.79 5.02
N LEU A 170 -3.82 12.74 4.42
CA LEU A 170 -4.71 13.66 5.12
C LEU A 170 -5.88 12.93 5.79
N PHE A 171 -6.49 11.96 5.09
CA PHE A 171 -7.55 11.12 5.65
C PHE A 171 -7.04 10.34 6.87
N THR A 172 -5.88 9.70 6.77
CA THR A 172 -5.29 8.94 7.88
C THR A 172 -4.92 9.85 9.04
N TRP A 173 -4.34 11.02 8.77
CA TRP A 173 -4.06 12.03 9.80
C TRP A 173 -5.33 12.46 10.52
N TYR A 174 -6.40 12.80 9.79
CA TYR A 174 -7.70 13.18 10.35
C TYR A 174 -8.28 12.04 11.20
N LEU A 175 -8.27 10.82 10.67
CA LEU A 175 -8.78 9.64 11.36
C LEU A 175 -8.02 9.40 12.68
N MET A 176 -6.69 9.52 12.67
CA MET A 176 -5.86 9.27 13.85
C MET A 176 -5.89 10.38 14.89
N THR A 177 -6.15 11.64 14.49
CA THR A 177 -6.05 12.80 15.40
C THR A 177 -7.38 13.41 15.78
N ARG A 178 -8.42 13.23 14.96
CA ARG A 178 -9.71 13.93 15.12
C ARG A 178 -10.90 13.00 15.28
N SER A 179 -10.77 11.70 15.05
CA SER A 179 -11.88 10.76 15.17
C SER A 179 -11.87 10.02 16.51
N ALA A 180 -13.04 9.57 16.95
CA ALA A 180 -13.21 8.71 18.12
C ALA A 180 -12.45 7.38 17.95
N VAL A 181 -12.48 6.81 16.73
CA VAL A 181 -11.77 5.56 16.40
C VAL A 181 -10.25 5.70 16.58
N GLY A 182 -9.66 6.83 16.14
CA GLY A 182 -8.23 7.09 16.35
C GLY A 182 -7.86 7.23 17.83
N PHE A 183 -8.73 7.86 18.62
CA PHE A 183 -8.57 7.94 20.06
C PHE A 183 -8.63 6.55 20.73
N GLU A 184 -9.63 5.75 20.38
CA GLU A 184 -9.77 4.38 20.90
C GLU A 184 -8.59 3.48 20.51
N MET A 185 -8.08 3.61 19.27
CA MET A 185 -6.87 2.90 18.82
C MET A 185 -5.65 3.26 19.67
N LYS A 186 -5.44 4.56 19.89
CA LYS A 186 -4.34 5.04 20.74
C LYS A 186 -4.46 4.51 22.17
N LEU A 187 -5.65 4.61 22.76
CA LEU A 187 -5.91 4.13 24.11
C LEU A 187 -5.66 2.62 24.25
N THR A 188 -6.05 1.85 23.22
CA THR A 188 -5.81 0.41 23.15
C THR A 188 -4.32 0.08 23.06
N GLY A 189 -3.56 0.85 22.28
CA GLY A 189 -2.11 0.68 22.15
C GLY A 189 -1.34 1.05 23.42
N ASP A 190 -1.79 2.08 24.13
CA ASP A 190 -1.15 2.53 25.37
C ASP A 190 -1.44 1.54 26.52
N ASN A 191 -2.69 1.07 26.66
CA ASN A 191 -3.09 0.09 27.68
C ASN A 191 -4.41 -0.61 27.32
N ASP A 192 -4.30 -1.87 26.86
CA ASP A 192 -5.43 -2.69 26.44
C ASP A 192 -6.42 -3.01 27.57
N ARG A 193 -5.91 -3.16 28.79
CA ARG A 193 -6.76 -3.41 29.97
C ARG A 193 -7.56 -2.17 30.34
N PHE A 194 -6.93 -1.00 30.34
CA PHE A 194 -7.63 0.26 30.60
C PHE A 194 -8.70 0.53 29.54
N ALA A 195 -8.39 0.30 28.26
CA ALA A 195 -9.38 0.39 27.19
C ALA A 195 -10.58 -0.53 27.42
N ALA A 196 -10.36 -1.76 27.89
CA ALA A 196 -11.42 -2.70 28.21
C ALA A 196 -12.34 -2.23 29.34
N TYR A 197 -11.80 -1.58 30.39
CA TYR A 197 -12.62 -0.96 31.45
C TYR A 197 -13.52 0.16 30.91
N GLY A 198 -13.06 0.90 29.87
CA GLY A 198 -13.86 1.88 29.14
C GLY A 198 -14.89 1.29 28.17
N GLY A 199 -15.05 -0.04 28.12
CA GLY A 199 -15.97 -0.73 27.21
C GLY A 199 -15.45 -0.89 25.80
N ILE A 200 -14.17 -0.57 25.54
CA ILE A 200 -13.54 -0.64 24.24
C ILE A 200 -13.05 -2.07 23.96
N SER A 201 -13.43 -2.63 22.81
CA SER A 201 -12.97 -3.96 22.39
C SER A 201 -11.58 -3.89 21.75
N ALA A 202 -10.52 -4.03 22.57
CA ALA A 202 -9.13 -4.01 22.10
C ALA A 202 -8.88 -4.98 20.93
N LYS A 203 -9.45 -6.21 21.02
CA LYS A 203 -9.32 -7.23 19.96
C LYS A 203 -9.86 -6.74 18.62
N LYS A 204 -11.03 -6.12 18.60
CA LYS A 204 -11.63 -5.58 17.35
C LYS A 204 -10.81 -4.43 16.78
N LEU A 205 -10.34 -3.53 17.63
CA LEU A 205 -9.55 -2.38 17.22
C LEU A 205 -8.18 -2.79 16.67
N MET A 206 -7.48 -3.70 17.31
CA MET A 206 -6.23 -4.27 16.79
C MET A 206 -6.44 -4.90 15.41
N LEU A 207 -7.52 -5.68 15.22
CA LEU A 207 -7.83 -6.30 13.95
C LEU A 207 -8.14 -5.26 12.87
N TRP A 208 -9.00 -4.27 13.18
CA TRP A 208 -9.34 -3.20 12.24
C TRP A 208 -8.16 -2.29 11.90
N SER A 209 -7.25 -2.03 12.85
CA SER A 209 -6.03 -1.27 12.58
C SER A 209 -5.11 -1.98 11.59
N MET A 210 -5.01 -3.33 11.69
CA MET A 210 -4.28 -4.14 10.71
C MET A 210 -4.93 -4.08 9.32
N VAL A 211 -6.27 -4.24 9.25
CA VAL A 211 -7.00 -4.13 7.99
C VAL A 211 -6.84 -2.75 7.35
N LEU A 212 -6.95 -1.69 8.14
CA LEU A 212 -6.77 -0.33 7.65
C LEU A 212 -5.34 -0.08 7.17
N SER A 213 -4.34 -0.54 7.94
CA SER A 213 -2.94 -0.50 7.55
C SER A 213 -2.71 -1.22 6.22
N GLY A 214 -3.24 -2.44 6.08
CA GLY A 214 -3.15 -3.21 4.83
C GLY A 214 -3.89 -2.57 3.66
N ALA A 215 -5.02 -1.93 3.90
CA ALA A 215 -5.75 -1.19 2.87
C ALA A 215 -4.91 -0.02 2.33
N ILE A 216 -4.22 0.74 3.20
CA ILE A 216 -3.31 1.82 2.78
C ILE A 216 -2.14 1.27 1.98
N CYS A 217 -1.54 0.14 2.39
CA CYS A 217 -0.50 -0.53 1.61
C CYS A 217 -1.02 -1.03 0.24
N GLY A 218 -2.23 -1.60 0.20
CA GLY A 218 -2.88 -2.01 -1.04
C GLY A 218 -3.13 -0.84 -1.99
N LEU A 219 -3.60 0.31 -1.45
CA LEU A 219 -3.73 1.54 -2.21
C LEU A 219 -2.39 1.97 -2.81
N THR A 220 -1.30 1.89 -2.04
CA THR A 220 0.04 2.21 -2.53
C THR A 220 0.41 1.34 -3.73
N GLY A 221 0.06 0.04 -3.69
CA GLY A 221 0.25 -0.88 -4.80
C GLY A 221 -0.53 -0.47 -6.06
N MET A 222 -1.77 -0.01 -5.92
CA MET A 222 -2.55 0.53 -7.03
C MET A 222 -1.90 1.78 -7.63
N LEU A 223 -1.41 2.69 -6.79
CA LEU A 223 -0.75 3.92 -7.24
C LEU A 223 0.55 3.65 -8.02
N GLU A 224 1.29 2.59 -7.68
CA GLU A 224 2.49 2.15 -8.43
C GLU A 224 2.12 1.51 -9.79
N VAL A 225 0.98 0.81 -9.86
CA VAL A 225 0.54 0.12 -11.09
C VAL A 225 -0.06 1.09 -12.10
N PHE A 226 -0.80 2.11 -11.66
CA PHE A 226 -1.45 3.11 -12.51
C PHE A 226 -0.59 4.37 -12.74
N GLY A 227 0.53 4.52 -12.00
CA GLY A 227 1.50 5.62 -12.10
C GLY A 227 2.60 5.32 -13.07
#